data_b227fb0e97d4ec73135e9a88e4db6386
#
_entry.id   b227fb0e97d4ec73135e9a88e4db6386
#
_cell.length_a   1.000
_cell.length_b   1.000
_cell.length_c   1.000
_cell.angle_alpha   90.00
_cell.angle_beta   90.00
_cell.angle_gamma   90.00
#
_symmetry.space_group_name_H-M   'P 1'
#
loop_
_entity.id
_entity.type
_entity.pdbx_description
1 polymer ?
#
loop_
_entity_poly.entity_id
_entity_poly.type
_entity_poly.pdbx_seq_one_letter_code
_entity_poly.pdbx_strand_id
1 'polypeptide(L)'
;GTRFMATKEAGIHQNVKEKMTEADELSTNLMFRTMHNTARVFKNSISDQVVEIESTGSATFEDVKDLVAGQRGRVVFEEGDLEHGIWSAGISVARVKDVPTCKEMVSRLVSEAEEIIDGRLQSVKA
;
A
#
# COMPACT_ATOMS: atom_id res chain seq x y z
N GLY A 1 1.52 -1.34 -8.59
CA GLY A 1 1.13 -2.49 -7.71
C GLY A 1 -0.07 -2.14 -6.85
N THR A 2 0.01 -1.11 -6.02
CA THR A 2 -1.03 -0.77 -5.02
C THR A 2 -2.43 -0.62 -5.63
N ARG A 3 -2.57 0.07 -6.75
CA ARG A 3 -3.89 0.25 -7.39
C ARG A 3 -4.46 -1.07 -7.92
N PHE A 4 -3.60 -1.99 -8.40
CA PHE A 4 -4.03 -3.32 -8.84
C PHE A 4 -4.50 -4.22 -7.69
N MET A 5 -3.96 -4.06 -6.49
CA MET A 5 -4.45 -4.77 -5.30
C MET A 5 -5.92 -4.43 -5.02
N ALA A 6 -6.35 -3.20 -5.27
CA ALA A 6 -7.73 -2.75 -5.11
C ALA A 6 -8.56 -2.97 -6.39
N THR A 7 -8.54 -4.19 -6.92
CA THR A 7 -9.39 -4.63 -8.04
C THR A 7 -10.19 -5.86 -7.65
N LYS A 8 -11.30 -6.12 -8.35
CA LYS A 8 -12.15 -7.29 -8.10
C LYS A 8 -11.38 -8.59 -8.30
N GLU A 9 -10.47 -8.63 -9.29
CA GLU A 9 -9.70 -9.80 -9.68
C GLU A 9 -8.48 -10.08 -8.79
N ALA A 10 -8.05 -9.12 -7.95
CA ALA A 10 -6.93 -9.37 -7.03
C ALA A 10 -7.31 -10.48 -6.03
N GLY A 11 -6.47 -11.51 -5.95
CA GLY A 11 -6.68 -12.70 -5.11
C GLY A 11 -6.36 -12.46 -3.63
N ILE A 12 -6.78 -11.32 -3.06
CA ILE A 12 -6.61 -10.96 -1.66
C ILE A 12 -7.98 -10.73 -1.01
N HIS A 13 -8.03 -10.84 0.32
CA HIS A 13 -9.26 -10.70 1.07
C HIS A 13 -9.93 -9.34 0.85
N GLN A 14 -11.26 -9.32 0.85
CA GLN A 14 -12.05 -8.12 0.58
C GLN A 14 -11.78 -7.00 1.59
N ASN A 15 -11.59 -7.34 2.88
CA ASN A 15 -11.26 -6.37 3.93
C ASN A 15 -10.02 -5.51 3.59
N VAL A 16 -9.00 -6.12 2.96
CA VAL A 16 -7.80 -5.38 2.52
C VAL A 16 -8.17 -4.35 1.46
N LYS A 17 -9.00 -4.73 0.48
CA LYS A 17 -9.44 -3.83 -0.60
C LYS A 17 -10.29 -2.68 -0.07
N GLU A 18 -11.22 -2.97 0.85
CA GLU A 18 -12.07 -1.97 1.49
C GLU A 18 -11.22 -1.00 2.32
N LYS A 19 -10.29 -1.52 3.12
CA LYS A 19 -9.38 -0.69 3.90
C LYS A 19 -8.55 0.25 3.05
N MET A 20 -8.14 -0.18 1.86
CA MET A 20 -7.43 0.68 0.91
C MET A 20 -8.30 1.85 0.42
N THR A 21 -9.62 1.70 0.31
CA THR A 21 -10.52 2.78 -0.13
C THR A 21 -10.74 3.87 0.93
N GLU A 22 -10.51 3.53 2.19
CA GLU A 22 -10.59 4.45 3.33
C GLU A 22 -9.28 5.22 3.58
N ALA A 23 -8.19 4.81 2.90
CA ALA A 23 -6.86 5.33 3.13
C ALA A 23 -6.70 6.81 2.74
N ASP A 24 -5.80 7.46 3.45
CA ASP A 24 -5.31 8.82 3.22
C ASP A 24 -3.78 8.86 3.05
N GLU A 25 -3.22 10.05 2.99
CA GLU A 25 -1.78 10.29 2.83
C GLU A 25 -0.94 9.82 4.03
N LEU A 26 -1.56 9.64 5.19
CA LEU A 26 -0.91 9.22 6.44
C LEU A 26 -1.07 7.71 6.71
N SER A 27 -1.75 6.99 5.83
CA SER A 27 -2.08 5.57 6.00
C SER A 27 -0.94 4.61 5.66
N THR A 28 0.31 5.08 5.58
CA THR A 28 1.47 4.21 5.32
C THR A 28 2.66 4.55 6.21
N ASN A 29 3.43 3.53 6.59
CA ASN A 29 4.70 3.65 7.29
C ASN A 29 5.88 3.27 6.40
N LEU A 30 7.07 3.86 6.69
CA LEU A 30 8.36 3.40 6.18
C LEU A 30 9.05 2.58 7.26
N MET A 31 9.44 1.35 6.93
CA MET A 31 10.14 0.42 7.82
C MET A 31 11.48 0.00 7.24
N PHE A 32 12.31 -0.66 8.03
CA PHE A 32 13.64 -1.18 7.68
C PHE A 32 14.63 -0.11 7.23
N ARG A 33 14.46 1.13 7.72
CA ARG A 33 15.35 2.25 7.41
C ARG A 33 16.74 2.06 7.99
N THR A 34 16.83 1.57 9.23
CA THR A 34 18.09 1.24 9.93
C THR A 34 18.84 0.08 9.26
N MET A 35 18.11 -0.78 8.53
CA MET A 35 18.64 -1.95 7.85
C MET A 35 19.00 -1.69 6.37
N HIS A 36 18.95 -0.42 5.91
CA HIS A 36 19.19 -0.04 4.52
C HIS A 36 18.35 -0.79 3.49
N ASN A 37 17.16 -1.28 3.89
CA ASN A 37 16.22 -2.01 3.04
C ASN A 37 14.79 -1.44 3.21
N THR A 38 14.66 -0.14 3.03
CA THR A 38 13.41 0.58 3.28
C THR A 38 12.24 0.01 2.49
N ALA A 39 11.18 -0.37 3.20
CA ALA A 39 9.91 -0.79 2.65
C ALA A 39 8.78 0.15 3.08
N ARG A 40 7.81 0.36 2.21
CA ARG A 40 6.58 1.07 2.57
C ARG A 40 5.44 0.08 2.73
N VAL A 41 4.75 0.16 3.86
CA VAL A 41 3.65 -0.74 4.24
C VAL A 41 2.43 0.07 4.67
N PHE A 42 1.27 -0.56 4.66
CA PHE A 42 0.07 0.05 5.26
C PHE A 42 0.27 0.19 6.77
N LYS A 43 -0.21 1.30 7.31
CA LYS A 43 -0.09 1.61 8.73
C LYS A 43 -1.08 0.77 9.53
N ASN A 44 -0.56 -0.03 10.47
CA ASN A 44 -1.29 -0.84 11.42
C ASN A 44 -0.47 -1.02 12.70
N SER A 45 -1.01 -1.70 13.71
CA SER A 45 -0.35 -1.89 14.99
C SER A 45 1.02 -2.57 14.90
N ILE A 46 1.19 -3.50 13.95
CA ILE A 46 2.48 -4.18 13.74
C ILE A 46 3.51 -3.25 13.10
N SER A 47 3.12 -2.50 12.08
CA SER A 47 4.02 -1.54 11.44
C SER A 47 4.44 -0.40 12.40
N ASP A 48 3.53 0.04 13.27
CA ASP A 48 3.83 1.04 14.30
C ASP A 48 4.84 0.51 15.32
N GLN A 49 4.71 -0.75 15.78
CA GLN A 49 5.68 -1.41 16.66
C GLN A 49 7.06 -1.50 16.02
N VAL A 50 7.14 -1.88 14.74
CA VAL A 50 8.42 -1.94 14.01
C VAL A 50 9.08 -0.56 13.94
N VAL A 51 8.31 0.49 13.60
CA VAL A 51 8.82 1.87 13.55
C VAL A 51 9.31 2.33 14.93
N GLU A 52 8.61 1.98 16.01
CA GLU A 52 9.02 2.28 17.38
C GLU A 52 10.36 1.61 17.73
N ILE A 53 10.52 0.31 17.44
CA ILE A 53 11.77 -0.42 17.63
C ILE A 53 12.91 0.25 16.84
N GLU A 54 12.68 0.59 15.58
CA GLU A 54 13.68 1.25 14.72
C GLU A 54 14.02 2.68 15.19
N SER A 55 13.17 3.34 15.96
CA SER A 55 13.41 4.69 16.48
C SER A 55 14.64 4.78 17.39
N THR A 56 15.10 3.67 17.94
CA THR A 56 16.35 3.57 18.71
C THR A 56 17.61 3.84 17.88
N GLY A 57 17.52 3.74 16.55
CA GLY A 57 18.61 3.94 15.60
C GLY A 57 19.61 2.78 15.48
N SER A 58 19.48 1.75 16.32
CA SER A 58 20.39 0.57 16.35
C SER A 58 19.66 -0.75 16.09
N ALA A 59 18.38 -0.72 15.76
CA ALA A 59 17.56 -1.92 15.52
C ALA A 59 18.12 -2.75 14.35
N THR A 60 18.14 -4.05 14.55
CA THR A 60 18.53 -5.08 13.59
C THR A 60 17.31 -5.87 13.11
N PHE A 61 17.48 -6.71 12.09
CA PHE A 61 16.41 -7.59 11.64
C PHE A 61 15.94 -8.57 12.71
N GLU A 62 16.84 -9.04 13.57
CA GLU A 62 16.51 -9.95 14.68
C GLU A 62 15.49 -9.35 15.65
N ASP A 63 15.53 -8.03 15.86
CA ASP A 63 14.64 -7.34 16.79
C ASP A 63 13.18 -7.27 16.27
N VAL A 64 12.96 -7.42 14.97
CA VAL A 64 11.65 -7.28 14.33
C VAL A 64 11.17 -8.51 13.58
N LYS A 65 12.01 -9.54 13.42
CA LYS A 65 11.74 -10.70 12.54
C LYS A 65 10.40 -11.40 12.83
N ASP A 66 10.01 -11.53 14.09
CA ASP A 66 8.77 -12.20 14.47
C ASP A 66 7.52 -11.35 14.13
N LEU A 67 7.65 -10.02 14.19
CA LEU A 67 6.60 -9.09 13.82
C LEU A 67 6.36 -9.08 12.30
N VAL A 68 7.44 -9.19 11.52
CA VAL A 68 7.42 -9.07 10.06
C VAL A 68 7.45 -10.40 9.32
N ALA A 69 7.30 -11.52 10.05
CA ALA A 69 7.30 -12.86 9.46
C ALA A 69 6.25 -12.99 8.34
N GLY A 70 6.66 -13.52 7.19
CA GLY A 70 5.81 -13.64 6.01
C GLY A 70 4.49 -14.40 6.24
N GLN A 71 4.49 -15.35 7.18
CA GLN A 71 3.27 -16.08 7.57
C GLN A 71 2.20 -15.13 8.14
N ARG A 72 2.59 -14.09 8.88
CA ARG A 72 1.65 -13.10 9.41
C ARG A 72 1.02 -12.27 8.29
N GLY A 73 1.82 -11.86 7.30
CA GLY A 73 1.30 -11.16 6.11
C GLY A 73 0.36 -12.03 5.27
N ARG A 74 0.57 -13.36 5.25
CA ARG A 74 -0.35 -14.28 4.59
C ARG A 74 -1.74 -14.26 5.23
N VAL A 75 -1.84 -14.27 6.56
CA VAL A 75 -3.11 -14.16 7.29
C VAL A 75 -3.86 -12.87 6.91
N VAL A 76 -3.15 -11.75 6.77
CA VAL A 76 -3.76 -10.50 6.29
C VAL A 76 -4.44 -10.68 4.94
N PHE A 77 -3.78 -11.34 3.99
CA PHE A 77 -4.29 -11.46 2.63
C PHE A 77 -5.32 -12.57 2.44
N GLU A 78 -5.23 -13.67 3.20
CA GLU A 78 -6.10 -14.83 3.08
C GLU A 78 -7.33 -14.74 3.99
N GLU A 79 -7.16 -14.24 5.23
CA GLU A 79 -8.22 -14.21 6.25
C GLU A 79 -8.79 -12.80 6.49
N GLY A 80 -8.10 -11.76 6.00
CA GLY A 80 -8.54 -10.37 6.13
C GLY A 80 -8.33 -9.77 7.51
N ASP A 81 -7.46 -10.34 8.35
CA ASP A 81 -7.03 -9.75 9.62
C ASP A 81 -5.95 -8.71 9.38
N LEU A 82 -6.36 -7.45 9.22
CA LEU A 82 -5.50 -6.33 8.82
C LEU A 82 -4.42 -5.98 9.84
N GLU A 83 -4.59 -6.41 11.10
CA GLU A 83 -3.68 -6.13 12.21
C GLU A 83 -2.73 -7.31 12.50
N HIS A 84 -2.86 -8.43 11.80
CA HIS A 84 -2.07 -9.62 12.09
C HIS A 84 -0.60 -9.51 11.66
N GLY A 85 -0.33 -8.78 10.60
CA GLY A 85 1.01 -8.65 10.03
C GLY A 85 1.17 -7.42 9.15
N ILE A 86 2.38 -7.24 8.63
CA ILE A 86 2.66 -6.17 7.68
C ILE A 86 2.16 -6.54 6.28
N TRP A 87 1.72 -5.54 5.53
CA TRP A 87 1.37 -5.68 4.12
C TRP A 87 1.73 -4.43 3.31
N SER A 88 2.30 -4.65 2.14
CA SER A 88 2.85 -3.58 1.31
C SER A 88 1.76 -2.70 0.72
N ALA A 89 1.92 -1.39 0.85
CA ALA A 89 1.10 -0.40 0.18
C ALA A 89 1.94 0.84 -0.12
N GLY A 90 1.95 1.29 -1.37
CA GLY A 90 2.60 2.54 -1.75
C GLY A 90 1.79 3.76 -1.28
N ILE A 91 2.41 4.95 -1.26
CA ILE A 91 1.75 6.21 -0.87
C ILE A 91 0.52 6.52 -1.76
N SER A 92 0.48 5.97 -2.97
CA SER A 92 -0.65 6.09 -3.89
C SER A 92 -1.93 5.43 -3.36
N VAL A 93 -1.87 4.68 -2.25
CA VAL A 93 -3.07 4.11 -1.60
C VAL A 93 -4.10 5.19 -1.26
N ALA A 94 -3.66 6.39 -0.88
CA ALA A 94 -4.52 7.55 -0.61
C ALA A 94 -5.44 7.93 -1.79
N ARG A 95 -5.09 7.55 -2.99
CA ARG A 95 -5.86 7.80 -4.21
C ARG A 95 -6.80 6.67 -4.62
N VAL A 96 -6.79 5.56 -3.89
CA VAL A 96 -7.69 4.43 -4.10
C VAL A 96 -9.04 4.74 -3.45
N LYS A 97 -10.10 4.87 -4.25
CA LYS A 97 -11.44 5.25 -3.75
C LYS A 97 -12.54 4.25 -4.13
N ASP A 98 -12.17 3.22 -4.89
CA ASP A 98 -13.08 2.17 -5.33
C ASP A 98 -12.34 0.86 -5.63
N VAL A 99 -13.12 -0.21 -5.84
CA VAL A 99 -12.64 -1.56 -6.19
C VAL A 99 -13.27 -1.97 -7.54
N PRO A 100 -12.77 -1.43 -8.67
CA PRO A 100 -13.28 -1.75 -10.00
C PRO A 100 -12.72 -3.09 -10.50
N THR A 101 -13.15 -3.52 -11.68
CA THR A 101 -12.45 -4.55 -12.44
C THR A 101 -11.11 -4.02 -12.97
N CYS A 102 -10.15 -4.91 -13.25
CA CYS A 102 -8.90 -4.52 -13.93
C CYS A 102 -9.16 -3.80 -15.25
N LYS A 103 -10.14 -4.26 -16.03
CA LYS A 103 -10.53 -3.64 -17.29
C LYS A 103 -10.97 -2.19 -17.11
N GLU A 104 -11.88 -1.95 -16.17
CA GLU A 104 -12.37 -0.59 -15.85
C GLU A 104 -11.24 0.32 -15.37
N MET A 105 -10.38 -0.21 -14.50
CA MET A 105 -9.25 0.54 -13.97
C MET A 105 -8.26 0.94 -15.08
N VAL A 106 -7.86 0.01 -15.95
CA VAL A 106 -6.92 0.28 -17.05
C VAL A 106 -7.53 1.26 -18.05
N SER A 107 -8.82 1.08 -18.41
CA SER A 107 -9.49 2.01 -19.31
C SER A 107 -9.53 3.43 -18.75
N ARG A 108 -9.83 3.60 -17.45
CA ARG A 108 -9.79 4.93 -16.79
C ARG A 108 -8.39 5.53 -16.80
N LEU A 109 -7.35 4.76 -16.47
CA LEU A 109 -5.97 5.25 -16.48
C LEU A 109 -5.54 5.77 -17.85
N VAL A 110 -5.91 5.06 -18.92
CA VAL A 110 -5.59 5.47 -20.30
C VAL A 110 -6.37 6.73 -20.67
N SER A 111 -7.69 6.74 -20.43
CA SER A 111 -8.54 7.90 -20.75
C SER A 111 -8.11 9.17 -20.02
N GLU A 112 -7.83 9.08 -18.71
CA GLU A 112 -7.34 10.21 -17.92
C GLU A 112 -5.97 10.71 -18.42
N ALA A 113 -5.09 9.81 -18.86
CA ALA A 113 -3.80 10.18 -19.44
C ALA A 113 -3.97 10.93 -20.77
N GLU A 114 -4.86 10.44 -21.65
CA GLU A 114 -5.19 11.10 -22.92
C GLU A 114 -5.79 12.50 -22.68
N GLU A 115 -6.75 12.63 -21.76
CA GLU A 115 -7.33 13.92 -21.38
C GLU A 115 -6.29 14.93 -20.88
N ILE A 116 -5.31 14.47 -20.08
CA ILE A 116 -4.21 15.33 -19.62
C ILE A 116 -3.32 15.75 -20.77
N ILE A 117 -2.99 14.85 -21.69
CA ILE A 117 -2.13 15.12 -22.84
C ILE A 117 -2.81 16.10 -23.81
N ASP A 118 -4.05 15.81 -24.17
CA ASP A 118 -4.78 16.58 -25.19
C ASP A 118 -5.34 17.91 -24.67
N GLY A 119 -5.65 17.98 -23.39
CA GLY A 119 -6.18 19.18 -22.76
C GLY A 119 -5.11 19.97 -22.00
N ARG A 120 -4.76 19.52 -20.81
CA ARG A 120 -3.93 20.29 -19.88
C ARG A 120 -2.52 20.58 -20.39
N LEU A 121 -1.84 19.61 -21.02
CA LEU A 121 -0.49 19.82 -21.53
C LEU A 121 -0.48 20.71 -22.77
N GLN A 122 -1.52 20.66 -23.61
CA GLN A 122 -1.66 21.56 -24.76
C GLN A 122 -1.80 23.02 -24.31
N SER A 123 -2.54 23.27 -23.23
CA SER A 123 -2.74 24.63 -22.69
C SER A 123 -1.48 25.27 -22.10
N VAL A 124 -0.45 24.47 -21.80
CA VAL A 124 0.84 24.96 -21.26
C VAL A 124 1.86 25.26 -22.37
N LYS A 125 1.61 24.82 -23.60
CA LYS A 125 2.43 25.19 -24.76
C LYS A 125 2.03 26.59 -25.20
N ALA A 126 2.81 27.59 -24.79
CA ALA A 126 2.75 28.95 -25.30
C ALA A 126 3.42 29.06 -26.66
#